data_8799d845ef9fe51f50c1682bb7d7d7c2
#
_entry.id   8799d845ef9fe51f50c1682bb7d7d7c2
#
_cell.length_a   1.000
_cell.length_b   1.000
_cell.length_c   1.000
_cell.angle_alpha   90.00
_cell.angle_beta   90.00
_cell.angle_gamma   90.00
#
_symmetry.space_group_name_H-M   'P 1'
#
loop_
_entity.id
_entity.type
_entity.pdbx_description
1 polymer ?
#
loop_
_entity_poly.entity_id
_entity_poly.type
_entity_poly.pdbx_seq_one_letter_code
_entity_poly.pdbx_strand_id
1 'polypeptide(L)'
;YRERCILYLACCVSFYLAGMSFFEAVAHSLSTVSIGGFSLYNENFGYFNSPLIEAIAILFMLVSATNFGLHFLAIIKGTLNFHLRNDEIRIFFLIICFVVLFCISYLFIFEGFSFAEAVRIGAFQSISIVTTTGFTSGPLSDMGAALPLLVLFLAFIGACSGSVGGGMKVWRIIVLFKVGFNNITKLMHPNAVSTTKLNGEKITSSQIESVFSFLTLYIIIFALFLLIIIFQSNDFYSAFS
;
A
#
# COMPACT_ATOMS: atom_id res chain seq x y z
N TYR A 1 12.20 16.29 -5.90
CA TYR A 1 11.03 17.13 -6.22
C TYR A 1 10.64 17.06 -7.70
N ARG A 2 11.61 17.12 -8.62
CA ARG A 2 11.38 17.15 -10.08
C ARG A 2 10.61 15.91 -10.59
N GLU A 3 10.92 14.75 -10.08
CA GLU A 3 10.28 13.49 -10.47
C GLU A 3 8.81 13.42 -10.04
N ARG A 4 8.51 13.90 -8.84
CA ARG A 4 7.12 13.96 -8.38
C ARG A 4 6.30 14.88 -9.29
N CYS A 5 6.83 16.04 -9.67
CA CYS A 5 6.15 16.94 -10.61
C CYS A 5 5.88 16.27 -11.96
N ILE A 6 6.83 15.49 -12.48
CA ILE A 6 6.65 14.73 -13.72
C ILE A 6 5.53 13.70 -13.59
N LEU A 7 5.49 12.97 -12.45
CA LEU A 7 4.43 11.99 -12.19
C LEU A 7 3.05 12.65 -12.06
N TYR A 8 2.96 13.82 -11.38
CA TYR A 8 1.71 14.57 -11.32
C TYR A 8 1.21 14.98 -12.70
N LEU A 9 2.08 15.51 -13.53
CA LEU A 9 1.72 15.92 -14.89
C LEU A 9 1.31 14.72 -15.75
N ALA A 10 2.07 13.63 -15.69
CA ALA A 10 1.73 12.40 -16.42
C ALA A 10 0.39 11.83 -15.97
N CYS A 11 0.13 11.77 -14.67
CA CYS A 11 -1.14 11.31 -14.11
C CYS A 11 -2.31 12.20 -14.53
N CYS A 12 -2.13 13.53 -14.43
CA CYS A 12 -3.13 14.51 -14.82
C CYS A 12 -3.50 14.39 -16.32
N VAL A 13 -2.50 14.32 -17.19
CA VAL A 13 -2.73 14.12 -18.64
C VAL A 13 -3.44 12.79 -18.91
N SER A 14 -3.05 11.72 -18.21
CA SER A 14 -3.67 10.40 -18.38
C SER A 14 -5.15 10.42 -17.96
N PHE A 15 -5.49 11.03 -16.83
CA PHE A 15 -6.89 11.17 -16.40
C PHE A 15 -7.71 12.06 -17.34
N TYR A 16 -7.13 13.17 -17.81
CA TYR A 16 -7.80 14.03 -18.78
C TYR A 16 -8.12 13.30 -20.09
N LEU A 17 -7.15 12.56 -20.64
CA LEU A 17 -7.33 11.74 -21.85
C LEU A 17 -8.32 10.58 -21.63
N ALA A 18 -8.46 10.09 -20.40
CA ALA A 18 -9.44 9.06 -20.05
C ALA A 18 -10.88 9.60 -19.89
N GLY A 19 -11.10 10.93 -20.03
CA GLY A 19 -12.42 11.54 -20.05
C GLY A 19 -12.80 12.33 -18.79
N MET A 20 -11.89 12.54 -17.84
CA MET A 20 -12.12 13.48 -16.74
C MET A 20 -12.08 14.92 -17.23
N SER A 21 -12.86 15.81 -16.61
CA SER A 21 -12.71 17.26 -16.82
C SER A 21 -11.32 17.71 -16.36
N PHE A 22 -10.84 18.85 -16.83
CA PHE A 22 -9.52 19.36 -16.47
C PHE A 22 -9.36 19.52 -14.95
N PHE A 23 -10.37 20.05 -14.27
CA PHE A 23 -10.33 20.24 -12.81
C PHE A 23 -10.30 18.91 -12.05
N GLU A 24 -11.12 17.94 -12.47
CA GLU A 24 -11.12 16.59 -11.90
C GLU A 24 -9.78 15.90 -12.10
N ALA A 25 -9.21 15.97 -13.31
CA ALA A 25 -7.92 15.37 -13.62
C ALA A 25 -6.80 15.95 -12.76
N VAL A 26 -6.79 17.27 -12.53
CA VAL A 26 -5.81 17.93 -11.64
C VAL A 26 -6.01 17.47 -10.20
N ALA A 27 -7.22 17.55 -9.66
CA ALA A 27 -7.50 17.21 -8.28
C ALA A 27 -7.19 15.72 -7.96
N HIS A 28 -7.69 14.80 -8.83
CA HIS A 28 -7.46 13.38 -8.62
C HIS A 28 -6.00 12.96 -8.88
N SER A 29 -5.28 13.62 -9.82
CA SER A 29 -3.86 13.33 -10.01
C SER A 29 -3.02 13.71 -8.79
N LEU A 30 -3.29 14.87 -8.19
CA LEU A 30 -2.62 15.29 -6.96
C LEU A 30 -2.90 14.29 -5.83
N SER A 31 -4.15 13.88 -5.64
CA SER A 31 -4.56 12.91 -4.63
C SER A 31 -3.97 11.52 -4.87
N THR A 32 -3.93 11.04 -6.14
CA THR A 32 -3.40 9.71 -6.50
C THR A 32 -1.89 9.62 -6.28
N VAL A 33 -1.12 10.59 -6.78
CA VAL A 33 0.35 10.55 -6.67
C VAL A 33 0.83 10.86 -5.26
N SER A 34 0.07 11.66 -4.48
CA SER A 34 0.35 11.86 -3.06
C SER A 34 -0.16 10.72 -2.17
N ILE A 35 -0.87 9.72 -2.76
CA ILE A 35 -1.48 8.64 -1.97
C ILE A 35 -2.41 9.23 -0.89
N GLY A 36 -3.23 10.23 -1.27
CA GLY A 36 -4.05 11.00 -0.34
C GLY A 36 -5.48 10.49 -0.19
N GLY A 37 -6.03 9.78 -1.19
CA GLY A 37 -7.37 9.21 -1.17
C GLY A 37 -8.53 10.19 -1.25
N PHE A 38 -8.26 11.48 -1.41
CA PHE A 38 -9.29 12.51 -1.50
C PHE A 38 -9.91 12.55 -2.90
N SER A 39 -11.23 12.55 -2.94
CA SER A 39 -12.03 12.69 -4.15
C SER A 39 -12.93 13.92 -4.05
N LEU A 40 -13.32 14.46 -5.22
CA LEU A 40 -14.32 15.52 -5.33
C LEU A 40 -15.76 15.01 -5.13
N TYR A 41 -15.95 13.68 -5.18
CA TYR A 41 -17.25 13.02 -5.14
C TYR A 41 -17.37 12.09 -3.92
N ASN A 42 -18.55 12.01 -3.35
CA ASN A 42 -18.83 11.11 -2.22
C ASN A 42 -18.68 9.63 -2.59
N GLU A 43 -19.02 9.27 -3.83
CA GLU A 43 -18.85 7.92 -4.37
C GLU A 43 -17.41 7.60 -4.75
N ASN A 44 -16.49 8.54 -4.58
CA ASN A 44 -15.08 8.45 -4.89
C ASN A 44 -14.86 8.08 -6.38
N PHE A 45 -14.02 7.07 -6.69
CA PHE A 45 -13.80 6.60 -8.09
C PHE A 45 -15.02 5.87 -8.66
N GLY A 46 -15.95 5.39 -7.83
CA GLY A 46 -17.23 4.83 -8.26
C GLY A 46 -18.07 5.79 -9.11
N TYR A 47 -17.95 7.10 -8.88
CA TYR A 47 -18.63 8.13 -9.67
C TYR A 47 -18.31 8.04 -11.18
N PHE A 48 -17.05 7.79 -11.53
CA PHE A 48 -16.63 7.72 -12.93
C PHE A 48 -17.08 6.44 -13.63
N ASN A 49 -17.29 5.37 -12.89
CA ASN A 49 -17.67 4.03 -13.37
C ASN A 49 -16.89 3.63 -14.65
N SER A 50 -15.61 3.93 -14.71
CA SER A 50 -14.74 3.71 -15.86
C SER A 50 -13.55 2.81 -15.50
N PRO A 51 -13.50 1.59 -16.06
CA PRO A 51 -12.36 0.69 -15.83
C PRO A 51 -11.01 1.29 -16.25
N LEU A 52 -11.02 2.17 -17.27
CA LEU A 52 -9.81 2.83 -17.74
C LEU A 52 -9.27 3.82 -16.71
N ILE A 53 -10.14 4.63 -16.12
CA ILE A 53 -9.77 5.60 -15.07
C ILE A 53 -9.24 4.86 -13.84
N GLU A 54 -9.89 3.77 -13.44
CA GLU A 54 -9.44 2.93 -12.32
C GLU A 54 -8.08 2.28 -12.60
N ALA A 55 -7.85 1.76 -13.81
CA ALA A 55 -6.57 1.17 -14.20
C ALA A 55 -5.42 2.20 -14.18
N ILE A 56 -5.69 3.42 -14.64
CA ILE A 56 -4.72 4.54 -14.55
C ILE A 56 -4.42 4.85 -13.09
N ALA A 57 -5.44 4.96 -12.23
CA ALA A 57 -5.24 5.20 -10.81
C ALA A 57 -4.39 4.09 -10.16
N ILE A 58 -4.70 2.81 -10.43
CA ILE A 58 -3.91 1.66 -9.97
C ILE A 58 -2.43 1.82 -10.34
N LEU A 59 -2.15 2.12 -11.61
CA LEU A 59 -0.78 2.26 -12.08
C LEU A 59 -0.02 3.35 -11.32
N PHE A 60 -0.63 4.53 -11.15
CA PHE A 60 0.02 5.65 -10.46
C PHE A 60 0.09 5.44 -8.94
N MET A 61 -0.89 4.77 -8.31
CA MET A 61 -0.80 4.35 -6.91
C MET A 61 0.38 3.40 -6.68
N LEU A 62 0.56 2.39 -7.54
CA LEU A 62 1.68 1.44 -7.45
C LEU A 62 3.04 2.12 -7.63
N VAL A 63 3.16 3.00 -8.61
CA VAL A 63 4.39 3.78 -8.83
C VAL A 63 4.70 4.66 -7.63
N SER A 64 3.70 5.36 -7.09
CA SER A 64 3.86 6.26 -5.93
C SER A 64 4.14 5.53 -4.62
N ALA A 65 3.70 4.27 -4.50
CA ALA A 65 3.96 3.40 -3.36
C ALA A 65 5.36 2.79 -3.37
N THR A 66 6.11 2.89 -4.46
CA THR A 66 7.50 2.42 -4.55
C THR A 66 8.50 3.53 -4.24
N ASN A 67 9.78 3.17 -4.04
CA ASN A 67 10.83 4.08 -3.61
C ASN A 67 11.21 5.09 -4.72
N PHE A 68 10.98 6.38 -4.49
CA PHE A 68 11.32 7.46 -5.43
C PHE A 68 12.81 7.57 -5.75
N GLY A 69 13.69 7.24 -4.79
CA GLY A 69 15.13 7.21 -5.04
C GLY A 69 15.53 6.20 -6.10
N LEU A 70 14.82 5.06 -6.18
CA LEU A 70 15.03 4.05 -7.21
C LEU A 70 14.47 4.49 -8.57
N HIS A 71 13.36 5.24 -8.59
CA HIS A 71 12.87 5.85 -9.83
C HIS A 71 13.90 6.82 -10.41
N PHE A 72 14.50 7.65 -9.54
CA PHE A 72 15.55 8.57 -9.94
C PHE A 72 16.75 7.85 -10.55
N LEU A 73 17.23 6.81 -9.87
CA LEU A 73 18.34 6.01 -10.37
C LEU A 73 18.00 5.32 -11.70
N ALA A 74 16.77 4.85 -11.85
CA ALA A 74 16.30 4.22 -13.09
C ALA A 74 16.28 5.20 -14.26
N ILE A 75 15.83 6.45 -14.03
CA ILE A 75 15.80 7.51 -15.05
C ILE A 75 17.23 7.91 -15.45
N ILE A 76 18.14 8.13 -14.48
CA ILE A 76 19.51 8.55 -14.78
C ILE A 76 20.31 7.45 -15.49
N LYS A 77 20.16 6.20 -15.06
CA LYS A 77 20.93 5.07 -15.59
C LYS A 77 20.24 4.36 -16.76
N GLY A 78 19.01 4.74 -17.09
CA GLY A 78 18.22 4.12 -18.17
C GLY A 78 17.93 2.63 -17.98
N THR A 79 17.96 2.12 -16.74
CA THR A 79 17.76 0.70 -16.45
C THR A 79 16.82 0.47 -15.28
N LEU A 80 15.85 -0.45 -15.43
CA LEU A 80 14.93 -0.88 -14.38
C LEU A 80 15.53 -1.94 -13.44
N ASN A 81 16.77 -2.37 -13.66
CA ASN A 81 17.42 -3.43 -12.89
C ASN A 81 17.50 -3.13 -11.38
N PHE A 82 17.53 -1.85 -11.00
CA PHE A 82 17.54 -1.44 -9.60
C PHE A 82 16.24 -1.80 -8.87
N HIS A 83 15.09 -1.69 -9.55
CA HIS A 83 13.80 -2.12 -9.01
C HIS A 83 13.74 -3.64 -8.87
N LEU A 84 14.17 -4.37 -9.90
CA LEU A 84 14.12 -5.84 -9.93
C LEU A 84 15.08 -6.51 -8.94
N ARG A 85 16.17 -5.83 -8.54
CA ARG A 85 17.15 -6.36 -7.58
C ARG A 85 16.86 -5.94 -6.14
N ASN A 86 15.92 -5.03 -5.91
CA ASN A 86 15.59 -4.58 -4.56
C ASN A 86 14.65 -5.56 -3.88
N ASP A 87 15.08 -6.15 -2.75
CA ASP A 87 14.30 -7.12 -1.99
C ASP A 87 12.98 -6.54 -1.47
N GLU A 88 12.97 -5.27 -1.06
CA GLU A 88 11.79 -4.60 -0.55
C GLU A 88 10.71 -4.49 -1.63
N ILE A 89 11.07 -4.04 -2.83
CA ILE A 89 10.13 -3.93 -3.96
C ILE A 89 9.58 -5.30 -4.36
N ARG A 90 10.43 -6.33 -4.42
CA ARG A 90 9.97 -7.68 -4.74
C ARG A 90 8.93 -8.19 -3.72
N ILE A 91 9.22 -8.03 -2.44
CA ILE A 91 8.31 -8.46 -1.37
C ILE A 91 7.02 -7.64 -1.41
N PHE A 92 7.09 -6.33 -1.64
CA PHE A 92 5.93 -5.46 -1.80
C PHE A 92 5.00 -5.93 -2.93
N PHE A 93 5.55 -6.20 -4.12
CA PHE A 93 4.75 -6.71 -5.24
C PHE A 93 4.21 -8.12 -5.00
N LEU A 94 4.94 -8.99 -4.28
CA LEU A 94 4.44 -10.30 -3.87
C LEU A 94 3.24 -10.17 -2.91
N ILE A 95 3.32 -9.27 -1.94
CA ILE A 95 2.20 -8.97 -1.03
C ILE A 95 1.00 -8.48 -1.82
N ILE A 96 1.18 -7.49 -2.70
CA ILE A 96 0.08 -6.97 -3.54
C ILE A 96 -0.53 -8.06 -4.40
N CYS A 97 0.28 -8.86 -5.09
CA CYS A 97 -0.21 -9.95 -5.93
C CYS A 97 -1.04 -10.96 -5.12
N PHE A 98 -0.54 -11.35 -3.94
CA PHE A 98 -1.26 -12.26 -3.05
C PHE A 98 -2.60 -11.67 -2.59
N VAL A 99 -2.62 -10.41 -2.17
CA VAL A 99 -3.84 -9.74 -1.69
C VAL A 99 -4.86 -9.57 -2.80
N VAL A 100 -4.42 -9.12 -3.99
CA VAL A 100 -5.29 -8.94 -5.15
C VAL A 100 -5.92 -10.29 -5.55
N LEU A 101 -5.11 -11.34 -5.66
CA LEU A 101 -5.62 -12.68 -6.00
C LEU A 101 -6.60 -13.20 -4.94
N PHE A 102 -6.29 -12.99 -3.67
CA PHE A 102 -7.18 -13.36 -2.57
C PHE A 102 -8.51 -12.61 -2.64
N CYS A 103 -8.50 -11.29 -2.83
CA CYS A 103 -9.71 -10.48 -2.92
C CYS A 103 -10.56 -10.85 -4.15
N ILE A 104 -9.94 -11.06 -5.32
CA ILE A 104 -10.65 -11.51 -6.52
C ILE A 104 -11.32 -12.87 -6.28
N SER A 105 -10.57 -13.81 -5.71
CA SER A 105 -11.10 -15.16 -5.42
C SER A 105 -12.26 -15.11 -4.41
N TYR A 106 -12.13 -14.26 -3.38
CA TYR A 106 -13.18 -14.10 -2.37
C TYR A 106 -14.46 -13.52 -2.98
N LEU A 107 -14.37 -12.42 -3.73
CA LEU A 107 -15.51 -11.78 -4.37
C LEU A 107 -16.21 -12.71 -5.39
N PHE A 108 -15.43 -13.47 -6.15
CA PHE A 108 -15.96 -14.39 -7.14
C PHE A 108 -16.66 -15.61 -6.51
N ILE A 109 -16.06 -16.22 -5.47
CA ILE A 109 -16.55 -17.48 -4.89
C ILE A 109 -17.65 -17.25 -3.86
N PHE A 110 -17.50 -16.25 -3.00
CA PHE A 110 -18.38 -16.07 -1.84
C PHE A 110 -19.43 -14.99 -2.02
N GLU A 111 -19.13 -13.92 -2.76
CA GLU A 111 -20.07 -12.79 -2.93
C GLU A 111 -20.83 -12.85 -4.28
N GLY A 112 -20.51 -13.81 -5.16
CA GLY A 112 -21.27 -14.05 -6.39
C GLY A 112 -21.08 -12.98 -7.49
N PHE A 113 -20.04 -12.16 -7.41
CA PHE A 113 -19.70 -11.21 -8.46
C PHE A 113 -19.30 -11.92 -9.74
N SER A 114 -19.58 -11.33 -10.91
CA SER A 114 -19.01 -11.82 -12.17
C SER A 114 -17.48 -11.74 -12.12
N PHE A 115 -16.78 -12.62 -12.85
CA PHE A 115 -15.30 -12.62 -12.84
C PHE A 115 -14.70 -11.26 -13.23
N ALA A 116 -15.30 -10.57 -14.21
CA ALA A 116 -14.85 -9.26 -14.65
C ALA A 116 -15.01 -8.18 -13.57
N GLU A 117 -16.13 -8.18 -12.86
CA GLU A 117 -16.38 -7.26 -11.72
C GLU A 117 -15.48 -7.58 -10.54
N ALA A 118 -15.32 -8.86 -10.19
CA ALA A 118 -14.43 -9.29 -9.12
C ALA A 118 -12.97 -8.86 -9.37
N VAL A 119 -12.48 -8.96 -10.61
CA VAL A 119 -11.15 -8.47 -11.00
C VAL A 119 -11.07 -6.96 -10.88
N ARG A 120 -12.04 -6.22 -11.42
CA ARG A 120 -12.06 -4.75 -11.41
C ARG A 120 -12.07 -4.21 -9.98
N ILE A 121 -13.08 -4.60 -9.21
CA ILE A 121 -13.31 -4.10 -7.85
C ILE A 121 -12.23 -4.63 -6.90
N GLY A 122 -11.94 -5.93 -6.96
CA GLY A 122 -10.94 -6.56 -6.09
C GLY A 122 -9.54 -6.01 -6.29
N ALA A 123 -9.10 -5.79 -7.52
CA ALA A 123 -7.79 -5.20 -7.80
C ALA A 123 -7.71 -3.75 -7.35
N PHE A 124 -8.71 -2.92 -7.70
CA PHE A 124 -8.72 -1.49 -7.34
C PHE A 124 -8.69 -1.31 -5.83
N GLN A 125 -9.61 -1.96 -5.12
CA GLN A 125 -9.78 -1.82 -3.68
C GLN A 125 -8.55 -2.32 -2.91
N SER A 126 -8.04 -3.51 -3.28
CA SER A 126 -6.86 -4.09 -2.64
C SER A 126 -5.64 -3.19 -2.77
N ILE A 127 -5.37 -2.70 -3.99
CA ILE A 127 -4.21 -1.85 -4.27
C ILE A 127 -4.37 -0.51 -3.55
N SER A 128 -5.55 0.09 -3.61
CA SER A 128 -5.83 1.36 -2.93
C SER A 128 -5.56 1.28 -1.43
N ILE A 129 -5.99 0.23 -0.76
CA ILE A 129 -5.83 0.10 0.70
C ILE A 129 -4.40 -0.32 1.07
N VAL A 130 -3.80 -1.30 0.35
CA VAL A 130 -2.42 -1.73 0.64
C VAL A 130 -1.40 -0.62 0.40
N THR A 131 -1.62 0.22 -0.62
CA THR A 131 -0.79 1.41 -0.85
C THR A 131 -1.07 2.53 0.15
N THR A 132 -2.08 2.38 1.00
CA THR A 132 -2.57 3.42 1.93
C THR A 132 -3.16 4.66 1.25
N THR A 133 -3.69 4.51 0.02
CA THR A 133 -4.32 5.61 -0.71
C THR A 133 -5.72 5.89 -0.19
N GLY A 134 -6.57 4.86 -0.05
CA GLY A 134 -7.92 4.98 0.47
C GLY A 134 -9.00 5.36 -0.56
N PHE A 135 -8.72 5.26 -1.87
CA PHE A 135 -9.76 5.38 -2.89
C PHE A 135 -10.70 4.18 -2.90
N THR A 136 -11.98 4.41 -3.21
CA THR A 136 -13.00 3.38 -3.32
C THR A 136 -13.67 3.42 -4.69
N SER A 137 -13.94 2.26 -5.29
CA SER A 137 -14.71 2.12 -6.54
C SER A 137 -16.15 1.68 -6.31
N GLY A 138 -16.51 1.42 -5.06
CA GLY A 138 -17.85 1.00 -4.61
C GLY A 138 -17.89 0.91 -3.09
N PRO A 139 -19.06 0.70 -2.49
CA PRO A 139 -19.18 0.61 -1.05
C PRO A 139 -18.47 -0.64 -0.52
N LEU A 140 -17.62 -0.46 0.50
CA LEU A 140 -16.92 -1.57 1.17
C LEU A 140 -17.90 -2.55 1.83
N SER A 141 -19.11 -2.08 2.17
CA SER A 141 -20.17 -2.90 2.75
C SER A 141 -20.59 -4.07 1.86
N ASP A 142 -20.45 -3.92 0.54
CA ASP A 142 -20.86 -4.92 -0.44
C ASP A 142 -19.82 -6.05 -0.61
N MET A 143 -18.66 -5.91 0.06
CA MET A 143 -17.55 -6.87 -0.03
C MET A 143 -17.56 -7.92 1.09
N GLY A 144 -18.67 -8.04 1.83
CA GLY A 144 -18.72 -8.92 3.02
C GLY A 144 -17.90 -8.42 4.19
N ALA A 145 -18.09 -9.00 5.37
CA ALA A 145 -17.47 -8.48 6.61
C ALA A 145 -15.98 -8.84 6.75
N ALA A 146 -15.53 -9.93 6.15
CA ALA A 146 -14.17 -10.44 6.34
C ALA A 146 -13.13 -9.69 5.52
N LEU A 147 -13.48 -9.27 4.32
CA LEU A 147 -12.55 -8.69 3.36
C LEU A 147 -12.09 -7.28 3.76
N PRO A 148 -12.97 -6.35 4.19
CA PRO A 148 -12.54 -5.06 4.69
C PRO A 148 -11.57 -5.16 5.87
N LEU A 149 -11.84 -6.07 6.80
CA LEU A 149 -10.99 -6.27 7.97
C LEU A 149 -9.59 -6.77 7.59
N LEU A 150 -9.51 -7.74 6.69
CA LEU A 150 -8.21 -8.27 6.21
C LEU A 150 -7.41 -7.22 5.49
N VAL A 151 -8.04 -6.48 4.58
CA VAL A 151 -7.36 -5.45 3.78
C VAL A 151 -6.91 -4.29 4.66
N LEU A 152 -7.69 -3.95 5.69
CA LEU A 152 -7.31 -2.95 6.68
C LEU A 152 -6.07 -3.37 7.48
N PHE A 153 -5.96 -4.62 7.92
CA PHE A 153 -4.73 -5.14 8.54
C PHE A 153 -3.52 -5.01 7.60
N LEU A 154 -3.72 -5.19 6.30
CA LEU A 154 -2.65 -5.04 5.31
C LEU A 154 -2.24 -3.58 5.11
N ALA A 155 -3.14 -2.62 5.34
CA ALA A 155 -2.81 -1.20 5.33
C ALA A 155 -1.74 -0.82 6.39
N PHE A 156 -1.68 -1.54 7.52
CA PHE A 156 -0.60 -1.36 8.51
C PHE A 156 0.78 -1.65 7.94
N ILE A 157 0.90 -2.59 7.00
CA ILE A 157 2.18 -2.88 6.32
C ILE A 157 2.61 -1.66 5.52
N GLY A 158 1.69 -1.09 4.75
CA GLY A 158 1.89 0.10 3.98
C GLY A 158 2.80 -0.08 2.76
N ALA A 159 3.33 1.04 2.27
CA ALA A 159 4.13 1.12 1.06
C ALA A 159 5.64 0.93 1.31
N CYS A 160 6.46 0.95 0.25
CA CYS A 160 7.92 0.85 0.36
C CYS A 160 8.54 2.06 1.08
N SER A 161 9.70 1.85 1.68
CA SER A 161 10.54 2.91 2.24
C SER A 161 10.94 3.92 1.16
N GLY A 162 10.90 5.21 1.48
CA GLY A 162 11.17 6.27 0.50
C GLY A 162 10.04 6.54 -0.51
N SER A 163 8.86 5.93 -0.32
CA SER A 163 7.62 6.26 -1.02
C SER A 163 6.81 7.34 -0.28
N VAL A 164 5.72 7.81 -0.89
CA VAL A 164 4.79 8.77 -0.27
C VAL A 164 3.82 8.07 0.68
N GLY A 165 3.53 6.78 0.47
CA GLY A 165 2.53 6.03 1.24
C GLY A 165 2.80 5.99 2.75
N GLY A 166 1.75 5.76 3.51
CA GLY A 166 1.75 5.60 4.96
C GLY A 166 2.19 4.22 5.44
N GLY A 167 1.73 3.84 6.65
CA GLY A 167 1.98 2.55 7.27
C GLY A 167 3.39 2.37 7.85
N MET A 168 3.66 1.17 8.36
CA MET A 168 4.95 0.83 8.98
C MET A 168 6.10 0.74 8.00
N LYS A 169 5.85 0.68 6.72
CA LYS A 169 6.76 0.43 5.59
C LYS A 169 7.22 -1.02 5.50
N VAL A 170 7.19 -1.54 4.29
CA VAL A 170 7.57 -2.94 3.98
C VAL A 170 8.97 -3.26 4.47
N TRP A 171 9.93 -2.33 4.37
CA TRP A 171 11.29 -2.51 4.87
C TRP A 171 11.34 -2.93 6.35
N ARG A 172 10.57 -2.25 7.22
CA ARG A 172 10.53 -2.56 8.66
C ARG A 172 9.93 -3.94 8.93
N ILE A 173 8.87 -4.28 8.21
CA ILE A 173 8.23 -5.60 8.30
C ILE A 173 9.22 -6.71 7.93
N ILE A 174 9.98 -6.54 6.85
CA ILE A 174 11.02 -7.50 6.44
C ILE A 174 12.07 -7.66 7.54
N VAL A 175 12.53 -6.55 8.13
CA VAL A 175 13.53 -6.59 9.22
C VAL A 175 12.97 -7.36 10.42
N LEU A 176 11.73 -7.06 10.85
CA LEU A 176 11.08 -7.75 11.98
C LEU A 176 10.99 -9.26 11.75
N PHE A 177 10.52 -9.69 10.58
CA PHE A 177 10.44 -11.12 10.25
C PHE A 177 11.83 -11.78 10.22
N LYS A 178 12.81 -11.17 9.56
CA LYS A 178 14.18 -11.73 9.50
C LYS A 178 14.82 -11.83 10.88
N VAL A 179 14.66 -10.82 11.73
CA VAL A 179 15.19 -10.84 13.11
C VAL A 179 14.44 -11.88 13.94
N GLY A 180 13.11 -11.97 13.81
CA GLY A 180 12.31 -12.99 14.49
C GLY A 180 12.75 -14.41 14.15
N PHE A 181 12.90 -14.74 12.87
CA PHE A 181 13.39 -16.03 12.41
C PHE A 181 14.81 -16.32 12.90
N ASN A 182 15.71 -15.32 12.86
CA ASN A 182 17.06 -15.47 13.39
C ASN A 182 17.08 -15.76 14.90
N ASN A 183 16.20 -15.13 15.66
CA ASN A 183 16.08 -15.39 17.10
C ASN A 183 15.55 -16.80 17.38
N ILE A 184 14.54 -17.27 16.64
CA ILE A 184 14.06 -18.67 16.73
C ILE A 184 15.19 -19.65 16.40
N THR A 185 15.95 -19.40 15.34
CA THR A 185 17.10 -20.25 14.97
C THR A 185 18.17 -20.30 16.08
N LYS A 186 18.43 -19.17 16.74
CA LYS A 186 19.36 -19.12 17.89
C LYS A 186 18.86 -19.90 19.11
N LEU A 187 17.54 -19.95 19.34
CA LEU A 187 16.97 -20.77 20.41
C LEU A 187 17.18 -22.26 20.15
N MET A 188 17.09 -22.71 18.89
CA MET A 188 17.35 -24.09 18.50
C MET A 188 18.84 -24.42 18.41
N HIS A 189 19.65 -23.46 17.98
CA HIS A 189 21.10 -23.61 17.77
C HIS A 189 21.85 -22.42 18.40
N PRO A 190 22.15 -22.45 19.72
CA PRO A 190 22.72 -21.31 20.46
C PRO A 190 24.05 -20.79 19.89
N ASN A 191 24.84 -21.67 19.27
CA ASN A 191 26.15 -21.32 18.68
C ASN A 191 26.05 -20.83 17.23
N ALA A 192 24.86 -20.72 16.64
CA ALA A 192 24.70 -20.26 15.27
C ALA A 192 24.95 -18.75 15.18
N VAL A 193 25.91 -18.36 14.35
CA VAL A 193 26.17 -16.95 14.01
C VAL A 193 25.26 -16.57 12.84
N SER A 194 24.10 -15.94 13.16
CA SER A 194 23.17 -15.45 12.16
C SER A 194 23.34 -13.94 11.96
N THR A 195 23.53 -13.50 10.72
CA THR A 195 23.58 -12.08 10.37
C THR A 195 22.36 -11.75 9.52
N THR A 196 21.59 -10.73 9.92
CA THR A 196 20.45 -10.24 9.14
C THR A 196 20.97 -9.39 7.99
N LYS A 197 20.66 -9.78 6.74
CA LYS A 197 21.02 -9.05 5.53
C LYS A 197 19.79 -8.64 4.75
N LEU A 198 19.84 -7.46 4.12
CA LEU A 198 18.83 -6.98 3.18
C LEU A 198 19.54 -6.30 2.01
N ASN A 199 19.12 -6.58 0.78
CA ASN A 199 19.80 -6.11 -0.46
C ASN A 199 21.32 -6.40 -0.48
N GLY A 200 21.76 -7.49 0.18
CA GLY A 200 23.16 -7.85 0.31
C GLY A 200 23.94 -7.13 1.43
N GLU A 201 23.35 -6.11 2.05
CA GLU A 201 23.96 -5.35 3.15
C GLU A 201 23.56 -5.90 4.52
N LYS A 202 24.49 -5.85 5.49
CA LYS A 202 24.22 -6.26 6.86
C LYS A 202 23.44 -5.15 7.59
N ILE A 203 22.32 -5.51 8.21
CA ILE A 203 21.53 -4.60 9.04
C ILE A 203 22.24 -4.43 10.39
N THR A 204 22.47 -3.19 10.80
CA THR A 204 23.13 -2.86 12.06
C THR A 204 22.19 -3.02 13.25
N SER A 205 22.75 -3.25 14.45
CA SER A 205 21.95 -3.34 15.68
C SER A 205 21.12 -2.08 15.95
N SER A 206 21.70 -0.90 15.68
CA SER A 206 21.00 0.38 15.81
C SER A 206 19.77 0.50 14.89
N GLN A 207 19.86 -0.02 13.65
CA GLN A 207 18.70 -0.06 12.75
C GLN A 207 17.61 -1.00 13.27
N ILE A 208 17.99 -2.16 13.81
CA ILE A 208 17.05 -3.10 14.42
C ILE A 208 16.34 -2.47 15.61
N GLU A 209 17.08 -1.85 16.52
CA GLU A 209 16.53 -1.15 17.69
C GLU A 209 15.58 -0.02 17.27
N SER A 210 15.94 0.76 16.24
CA SER A 210 15.07 1.80 15.68
C SER A 210 13.76 1.24 15.14
N VAL A 211 13.78 0.07 14.49
CA VAL A 211 12.57 -0.58 13.98
C VAL A 211 11.65 -1.03 15.13
N PHE A 212 12.21 -1.64 16.18
CA PHE A 212 11.42 -2.06 17.35
C PHE A 212 10.84 -0.86 18.11
N SER A 213 11.63 0.19 18.32
CA SER A 213 11.16 1.42 18.96
C SER A 213 10.03 2.08 18.19
N PHE A 214 10.16 2.15 16.86
CA PHE A 214 9.09 2.66 15.99
C PHE A 214 7.82 1.80 16.09
N LEU A 215 7.93 0.48 16.03
CA LEU A 215 6.79 -0.44 16.13
C LEU A 215 6.05 -0.25 17.46
N THR A 216 6.80 -0.16 18.56
CA THR A 216 6.23 0.02 19.90
C THR A 216 5.44 1.33 19.98
N LEU A 217 6.03 2.45 19.53
CA LEU A 217 5.36 3.75 19.51
C LEU A 217 4.14 3.74 18.58
N TYR A 218 4.26 3.13 17.41
CA TYR A 218 3.17 3.04 16.44
C TYR A 218 1.95 2.31 17.03
N ILE A 219 2.16 1.17 17.70
CA ILE A 219 1.08 0.39 18.34
C ILE A 219 0.45 1.20 19.49
N ILE A 220 1.27 1.85 20.34
CA ILE A 220 0.77 2.66 21.46
C ILE A 220 -0.09 3.82 20.94
N ILE A 221 0.42 4.57 19.97
CA ILE A 221 -0.29 5.72 19.40
C ILE A 221 -1.59 5.25 18.72
N PHE A 222 -1.54 4.18 17.94
CA PHE A 222 -2.74 3.60 17.32
C PHE A 222 -3.79 3.21 18.36
N ALA A 223 -3.37 2.49 19.42
CA ALA A 223 -4.29 2.08 20.47
C ALA A 223 -4.91 3.28 21.21
N LEU A 224 -4.13 4.34 21.47
CA LEU A 224 -4.65 5.56 22.08
C LEU A 224 -5.69 6.25 21.20
N PHE A 225 -5.41 6.44 19.90
CA PHE A 225 -6.37 7.03 18.98
C PHE A 225 -7.63 6.19 18.82
N LEU A 226 -7.46 4.86 18.70
CA LEU A 226 -8.59 3.93 18.64
C LEU A 226 -9.50 4.08 19.87
N LEU A 227 -8.92 4.13 21.08
CA LEU A 227 -9.70 4.34 22.31
C LEU A 227 -10.44 5.67 22.29
N ILE A 228 -9.78 6.77 21.89
CA ILE A 228 -10.41 8.09 21.83
C ILE A 228 -11.61 8.08 20.87
N ILE A 229 -11.45 7.46 19.68
CA ILE A 229 -12.52 7.42 18.68
C ILE A 229 -13.67 6.50 19.14
N ILE A 230 -13.40 5.36 19.79
CA ILE A 230 -14.45 4.48 20.35
C ILE A 230 -15.28 5.23 21.38
N PHE A 231 -14.66 6.02 22.26
CA PHE A 231 -15.39 6.83 23.22
C PHE A 231 -16.31 7.87 22.57
N GLN A 232 -15.99 8.33 21.35
CA GLN A 232 -16.76 9.33 20.64
C GLN A 232 -17.82 8.72 19.73
N SER A 233 -17.54 7.61 19.03
CA SER A 233 -18.42 7.00 18.02
C SER A 233 -19.34 5.90 18.56
N ASN A 234 -19.01 5.29 19.71
CA ASN A 234 -19.68 4.10 20.28
C ASN A 234 -19.72 2.89 19.32
N ASP A 235 -18.98 2.90 18.22
CA ASP A 235 -18.92 1.82 17.25
C ASP A 235 -17.46 1.45 16.96
N PHE A 236 -17.12 0.18 17.23
CA PHE A 236 -15.74 -0.33 17.03
C PHE A 236 -15.32 -0.32 15.57
N TYR A 237 -16.22 -0.70 14.65
CA TYR A 237 -15.88 -0.78 13.22
C TYR A 237 -15.54 0.59 12.64
N SER A 238 -16.36 1.59 12.94
CA SER A 238 -16.11 2.98 12.50
C SER A 238 -14.89 3.60 13.15
N ALA A 239 -14.53 3.19 14.36
CA ALA A 239 -13.35 3.68 15.06
C ALA A 239 -12.05 3.04 14.53
N PHE A 240 -12.14 1.80 14.04
CA PHE A 240 -10.99 1.06 13.56
C PHE A 240 -10.67 1.37 12.09
N SER A 241 -11.67 1.69 11.25
CA SER A 241 -11.52 2.03 9.83
C SER A 241 -11.14 3.50 9.63
#